data_f0880269d6a62ae6648125a2e5a5043b
#
_entry.id   f0880269d6a62ae6648125a2e5a5043b
#
_cell.length_a   1.000
_cell.length_b   1.000
_cell.length_c   1.000
_cell.angle_alpha   90.00
_cell.angle_beta   90.00
_cell.angle_gamma   90.00
#
_symmetry.space_group_name_H-M   'P 1'
#
loop_
_entity.id
_entity.type
_entity.pdbx_description
1 polymer ?
#
loop_
_entity_poly.entity_id
_entity_poly.type
_entity_poly.pdbx_seq_one_letter_code
_entity_poly.pdbx_strand_id
1 'polypeptide(L)'
;LIVDRSPLLIVSGLTAIAAVLLLIFRDTILGFVAGIQIAANRMFNTGDWIAMPKYEVDGEILEIGLTNVKVQNWDKTISTLPTYSLTTEAVKNWRGMQESGGRRIKRAIYIDVHSIKLCDNDMLERFSKIRYINEYIDKKKNELRAYHRDYSIDESDLLNSRRLTNIGTFRAYLEAYLRKHPDINQELTLMVRQLPPNELGLPLEIYCFSAQKEWVRYEKVQADIFDHVMAMLDLFDLRAYQRDGHLSLLAHREQSAYRNSPESDNAPEDAQEKSEPNR
;
A
#
# COMPACT_ATOMS: atom_id res chain seq x y z
N LEU A 1 -5.89 22.87 -76.01
CA LEU A 1 -6.11 21.40 -75.89
C LEU A 1 -6.28 20.92 -74.46
N ILE A 2 -6.78 21.70 -73.52
CA ILE A 2 -6.93 21.27 -72.12
C ILE A 2 -8.37 21.39 -71.58
N VAL A 3 -9.35 21.81 -72.41
CA VAL A 3 -10.65 22.27 -71.86
C VAL A 3 -11.84 21.45 -72.36
N ASP A 4 -11.73 20.14 -72.54
CA ASP A 4 -12.91 19.34 -72.88
C ASP A 4 -13.28 18.27 -71.81
N ARG A 5 -12.73 18.39 -70.59
CA ARG A 5 -13.21 17.60 -69.47
C ARG A 5 -13.98 18.49 -68.48
N SER A 6 -15.14 18.03 -68.09
CA SER A 6 -16.01 18.81 -67.14
C SER A 6 -15.19 19.16 -65.90
N PRO A 7 -15.24 20.40 -65.41
CA PRO A 7 -14.52 20.85 -64.21
C PRO A 7 -14.77 19.94 -62.99
N LEU A 8 -15.95 19.32 -62.91
CA LEU A 8 -16.37 18.36 -61.89
C LEU A 8 -15.49 17.10 -61.88
N LEU A 9 -15.06 16.55 -63.03
CA LEU A 9 -14.18 15.37 -63.11
C LEU A 9 -12.76 15.72 -62.62
N ILE A 10 -12.27 16.91 -62.88
CA ILE A 10 -10.96 17.37 -62.44
C ILE A 10 -10.98 17.55 -60.92
N VAL A 11 -12.02 18.21 -60.36
CA VAL A 11 -12.18 18.42 -58.93
C VAL A 11 -12.34 17.10 -58.21
N SER A 12 -13.16 16.15 -58.69
CA SER A 12 -13.34 14.85 -58.06
C SER A 12 -12.04 14.02 -58.06
N GLY A 13 -11.26 14.05 -59.17
CA GLY A 13 -9.97 13.38 -59.22
C GLY A 13 -8.94 13.99 -58.28
N LEU A 14 -8.88 15.31 -58.19
CA LEU A 14 -7.99 16.00 -57.24
C LEU A 14 -8.36 15.71 -55.78
N THR A 15 -9.68 15.71 -55.46
CA THR A 15 -10.18 15.35 -54.13
C THR A 15 -9.82 13.93 -53.75
N ALA A 16 -9.94 12.97 -54.68
CA ALA A 16 -9.56 11.60 -54.42
C ALA A 16 -8.05 11.46 -54.11
N ILE A 17 -7.20 12.13 -54.88
CA ILE A 17 -5.74 12.15 -54.64
C ILE A 17 -5.43 12.80 -53.30
N ALA A 18 -6.06 13.92 -52.96
CA ALA A 18 -5.88 14.62 -51.69
C ALA A 18 -6.30 13.73 -50.50
N ALA A 19 -7.41 12.96 -50.60
CA ALA A 19 -7.86 12.04 -49.58
C ALA A 19 -6.85 10.92 -49.34
N VAL A 20 -6.28 10.35 -50.41
CA VAL A 20 -5.22 9.33 -50.30
C VAL A 20 -3.96 9.90 -49.67
N LEU A 21 -3.52 11.08 -50.07
CA LEU A 21 -2.36 11.75 -49.46
C LEU A 21 -2.58 12.04 -47.96
N LEU A 22 -3.76 12.51 -47.57
CA LEU A 22 -4.10 12.74 -46.17
C LEU A 22 -4.07 11.43 -45.37
N LEU A 23 -4.53 10.32 -45.95
CA LEU A 23 -4.47 9.01 -45.29
C LEU A 23 -3.02 8.54 -45.09
N ILE A 24 -2.15 8.71 -46.09
CA ILE A 24 -0.73 8.32 -46.03
C ILE A 24 0.01 9.16 -44.97
N PHE A 25 -0.23 10.46 -44.91
CA PHE A 25 0.46 11.37 -44.01
C PHE A 25 -0.25 11.59 -42.66
N ARG A 26 -1.35 10.91 -42.42
CA ARG A 26 -2.18 11.08 -41.22
C ARG A 26 -1.37 11.08 -39.94
N ASP A 27 -0.58 10.04 -39.73
CA ASP A 27 0.17 9.85 -38.47
C ASP A 27 1.30 10.87 -38.33
N THR A 28 1.91 11.27 -39.45
CA THR A 28 2.93 12.32 -39.46
C THR A 28 2.32 13.67 -39.07
N ILE A 29 1.15 14.00 -39.59
CA ILE A 29 0.43 15.24 -39.27
C ILE A 29 0.01 15.25 -37.82
N LEU A 30 -0.55 14.13 -37.30
CA LEU A 30 -0.91 13.98 -35.90
C LEU A 30 0.29 14.11 -34.98
N GLY A 31 1.42 13.50 -35.32
CA GLY A 31 2.68 13.61 -34.57
C GLY A 31 3.17 15.04 -34.51
N PHE A 32 3.19 15.74 -35.65
CA PHE A 32 3.60 17.15 -35.74
C PHE A 32 2.72 18.06 -34.87
N VAL A 33 1.40 17.95 -34.99
CA VAL A 33 0.44 18.73 -34.16
C VAL A 33 0.64 18.43 -32.67
N ALA A 34 0.79 17.16 -32.30
CA ALA A 34 1.05 16.74 -30.93
C ALA A 34 2.37 17.31 -30.40
N GLY A 35 3.44 17.28 -31.21
CA GLY A 35 4.73 17.88 -30.84
C GLY A 35 4.61 19.35 -30.51
N ILE A 36 3.88 20.12 -31.35
CA ILE A 36 3.60 21.53 -31.07
C ILE A 36 2.79 21.71 -29.79
N GLN A 37 1.75 20.90 -29.56
CA GLN A 37 0.93 20.97 -28.35
C GLN A 37 1.75 20.67 -27.08
N ILE A 38 2.60 19.66 -27.11
CA ILE A 38 3.49 19.30 -25.99
C ILE A 38 4.43 20.47 -25.67
N ALA A 39 5.06 21.03 -26.69
CA ALA A 39 5.99 22.16 -26.53
C ALA A 39 5.28 23.42 -26.01
N ALA A 40 4.15 23.80 -26.64
CA ALA A 40 3.40 25.00 -26.27
C ALA A 40 2.83 24.95 -24.85
N ASN A 41 2.34 23.77 -24.43
CA ASN A 41 1.73 23.58 -23.11
C ASN A 41 2.71 23.04 -22.04
N ARG A 42 3.96 22.81 -22.39
CA ARG A 42 4.99 22.25 -21.49
C ARG A 42 4.52 20.96 -20.77
N MET A 43 3.78 20.11 -21.49
CA MET A 43 3.17 18.91 -20.92
C MET A 43 4.23 17.92 -20.44
N PHE A 44 5.29 17.73 -21.25
CA PHE A 44 6.41 16.83 -20.97
C PHE A 44 7.73 17.52 -21.30
N ASN A 45 8.79 17.14 -20.57
CA ASN A 45 10.15 17.56 -20.83
C ASN A 45 11.06 16.33 -20.97
N THR A 46 12.19 16.52 -21.65
CA THR A 46 13.30 15.57 -21.57
C THR A 46 13.76 15.44 -20.12
N GLY A 47 14.00 14.22 -19.64
CA GLY A 47 14.29 13.92 -18.26
C GLY A 47 13.07 13.62 -17.38
N ASP A 48 11.84 13.80 -17.88
CA ASP A 48 10.66 13.40 -17.14
C ASP A 48 10.54 11.88 -17.06
N TRP A 49 10.24 11.39 -15.87
CA TRP A 49 9.82 10.02 -15.69
C TRP A 49 8.34 9.89 -16.04
N ILE A 50 8.03 9.06 -17.03
CA ILE A 50 6.67 8.75 -17.46
C ILE A 50 6.39 7.25 -17.38
N ALA A 51 5.10 6.90 -17.15
CA ALA A 51 4.63 5.54 -17.27
C ALA A 51 3.38 5.47 -18.16
N MET A 52 3.42 4.58 -19.16
CA MET A 52 2.34 4.29 -20.10
C MET A 52 2.11 2.77 -20.14
N PRO A 53 1.27 2.21 -19.24
CA PRO A 53 1.09 0.75 -19.12
C PRO A 53 0.61 0.08 -20.41
N LYS A 54 -0.18 0.79 -21.23
CA LYS A 54 -0.66 0.28 -22.52
C LYS A 54 0.47 -0.10 -23.50
N TYR A 55 1.60 0.58 -23.38
CA TYR A 55 2.78 0.39 -24.22
C TYR A 55 3.94 -0.28 -23.49
N GLU A 56 3.68 -0.74 -22.23
CA GLU A 56 4.71 -1.30 -21.34
C GLU A 56 5.93 -0.37 -21.15
N VAL A 57 5.68 0.94 -21.18
CA VAL A 57 6.70 1.96 -21.00
C VAL A 57 6.65 2.48 -19.57
N ASP A 58 7.81 2.43 -18.90
CA ASP A 58 8.03 3.00 -17.57
C ASP A 58 9.51 3.44 -17.45
N GLY A 59 9.75 4.74 -17.60
CA GLY A 59 11.13 5.24 -17.66
C GLY A 59 11.23 6.74 -17.93
N GLU A 60 12.44 7.17 -18.26
CA GLU A 60 12.80 8.56 -18.47
C GLU A 60 12.76 8.93 -19.95
N ILE A 61 12.16 10.08 -20.28
CA ILE A 61 12.15 10.63 -21.63
C ILE A 61 13.56 11.07 -22.00
N LEU A 62 14.17 10.41 -22.98
CA LEU A 62 15.47 10.80 -23.55
C LEU A 62 15.33 11.95 -24.55
N GLU A 63 14.32 11.87 -25.41
CA GLU A 63 14.15 12.79 -26.55
C GLU A 63 12.66 12.90 -26.91
N ILE A 64 12.21 14.13 -27.18
CA ILE A 64 10.89 14.40 -27.71
C ILE A 64 11.06 14.97 -29.12
N GLY A 65 10.83 14.13 -30.13
CA GLY A 65 10.82 14.53 -31.52
C GLY A 65 9.42 14.96 -32.01
N LEU A 66 9.35 15.47 -33.21
CA LEU A 66 8.08 15.89 -33.84
C LEU A 66 7.14 14.70 -34.10
N THR A 67 7.69 13.55 -34.44
CA THR A 67 6.90 12.36 -34.81
C THR A 67 7.04 11.21 -33.84
N ASN A 68 8.13 11.19 -33.07
CA ASN A 68 8.41 10.11 -32.10
C ASN A 68 9.03 10.66 -30.81
N VAL A 69 8.87 9.87 -29.75
CA VAL A 69 9.48 10.11 -28.44
C VAL A 69 10.25 8.86 -28.05
N LYS A 70 11.48 9.03 -27.55
CA LYS A 70 12.30 7.94 -27.03
C LYS A 70 12.27 7.97 -25.50
N VAL A 71 11.96 6.82 -24.89
CA VAL A 71 11.94 6.64 -23.45
C VAL A 71 12.90 5.53 -23.09
N GLN A 72 13.81 5.76 -22.15
CA GLN A 72 14.64 4.75 -21.56
C GLN A 72 13.91 4.14 -20.37
N ASN A 73 13.52 2.88 -20.51
CA ASN A 73 12.92 2.12 -19.41
C ASN A 73 13.95 1.83 -18.30
N TRP A 74 13.49 1.44 -17.14
CA TRP A 74 14.35 1.15 -15.97
C TRP A 74 15.27 -0.05 -16.19
N ASP A 75 14.90 -0.98 -17.06
CA ASP A 75 15.73 -2.11 -17.50
C ASP A 75 16.80 -1.72 -18.55
N LYS A 76 16.93 -0.41 -18.87
CA LYS A 76 17.84 0.18 -19.86
C LYS A 76 17.45 -0.06 -21.31
N THR A 77 16.33 -0.69 -21.60
CA THR A 77 15.81 -0.75 -22.97
C THR A 77 15.30 0.63 -23.42
N ILE A 78 15.23 0.86 -24.71
CA ILE A 78 14.69 2.11 -25.27
C ILE A 78 13.40 1.79 -26.02
N SER A 79 12.31 2.38 -25.56
CA SER A 79 11.01 2.35 -26.24
C SER A 79 10.85 3.61 -27.09
N THR A 80 10.40 3.43 -28.33
CA THR A 80 10.06 4.53 -29.24
C THR A 80 8.56 4.57 -29.43
N LEU A 81 7.95 5.70 -29.10
CA LEU A 81 6.51 5.92 -29.17
C LEU A 81 6.19 7.02 -30.19
N PRO A 82 5.05 6.93 -30.90
CA PRO A 82 4.57 8.06 -31.68
C PRO A 82 4.26 9.26 -30.76
N THR A 83 4.70 10.47 -31.12
CA THR A 83 4.51 11.68 -30.29
C THR A 83 3.03 11.94 -29.98
N TYR A 84 2.11 11.63 -30.90
CA TYR A 84 0.68 11.83 -30.70
C TYR A 84 0.12 10.96 -29.56
N SER A 85 0.74 9.81 -29.26
CA SER A 85 0.28 8.93 -28.16
C SER A 85 0.37 9.61 -26.80
N LEU A 86 1.33 10.52 -26.60
CA LEU A 86 1.45 11.30 -25.37
C LEU A 86 0.30 12.30 -25.15
N THR A 87 -0.43 12.66 -26.21
CA THR A 87 -1.56 13.61 -26.13
C THR A 87 -2.92 12.94 -26.19
N THR A 88 -2.99 11.70 -26.71
CA THR A 88 -4.24 10.97 -26.89
C THR A 88 -4.46 9.87 -25.86
N GLU A 89 -3.42 9.43 -25.18
CA GLU A 89 -3.49 8.34 -24.20
C GLU A 89 -3.27 8.87 -22.76
N ALA A 90 -3.69 8.08 -21.79
CA ALA A 90 -3.41 8.40 -20.39
C ALA A 90 -1.93 8.15 -20.06
N VAL A 91 -1.21 9.21 -19.81
CA VAL A 91 0.21 9.19 -19.42
C VAL A 91 0.34 9.61 -17.97
N LYS A 92 0.99 8.78 -17.15
CA LYS A 92 1.37 9.17 -15.81
C LYS A 92 2.73 9.86 -15.86
N ASN A 93 2.78 11.14 -15.52
CA ASN A 93 4.02 11.90 -15.36
C ASN A 93 4.39 11.98 -13.88
N TRP A 94 5.57 11.50 -13.51
CA TRP A 94 6.07 11.49 -12.15
C TRP A 94 6.77 12.80 -11.72
N ARG A 95 6.85 13.81 -12.60
CA ARG A 95 7.41 15.14 -12.26
C ARG A 95 6.72 15.72 -11.02
N GLY A 96 5.39 15.64 -10.94
CA GLY A 96 4.65 16.12 -9.77
C GLY A 96 5.06 15.44 -8.47
N MET A 97 5.44 14.15 -8.50
CA MET A 97 6.01 13.46 -7.35
C MET A 97 7.41 13.99 -7.02
N GLN A 98 8.25 14.24 -8.02
CA GLN A 98 9.60 14.77 -7.81
C GLN A 98 9.57 16.22 -7.27
N GLU A 99 8.62 17.02 -7.70
CA GLU A 99 8.41 18.41 -7.24
C GLU A 99 7.69 18.45 -5.88
N SER A 100 6.89 17.44 -5.55
CA SER A 100 6.20 17.37 -4.26
C SER A 100 7.16 17.08 -3.10
N GLY A 101 6.71 17.32 -1.88
CA GLY A 101 7.45 17.08 -0.66
C GLY A 101 7.70 15.60 -0.33
N GLY A 102 7.25 14.63 -1.14
CA GLY A 102 7.44 13.22 -0.78
C GLY A 102 6.94 12.21 -1.82
N ARG A 103 7.46 10.98 -1.70
CA ARG A 103 7.03 9.82 -2.47
C ARG A 103 6.10 8.95 -1.64
N ARG A 104 4.91 8.64 -2.17
CA ARG A 104 3.86 7.94 -1.45
C ARG A 104 4.22 6.49 -1.12
N ILE A 105 4.06 6.14 0.16
CA ILE A 105 3.98 4.77 0.65
C ILE A 105 2.49 4.44 0.82
N LYS A 106 2.01 3.43 0.12
CA LYS A 106 0.64 2.92 0.23
C LYS A 106 0.71 1.40 0.22
N ARG A 107 0.77 0.80 1.40
CA ARG A 107 0.94 -0.64 1.54
C ARG A 107 0.18 -1.14 2.75
N ALA A 108 -0.47 -2.31 2.63
CA ALA A 108 -1.22 -2.95 3.71
C ALA A 108 -0.48 -4.18 4.23
N ILE A 109 -0.61 -4.44 5.52
CA ILE A 109 -0.39 -5.74 6.14
C ILE A 109 -1.74 -6.38 6.40
N TYR A 110 -1.83 -7.69 6.27
CA TYR A 110 -3.05 -8.44 6.52
C TYR A 110 -2.99 -9.05 7.91
N ILE A 111 -3.97 -8.69 8.75
CA ILE A 111 -4.04 -9.16 10.13
C ILE A 111 -5.01 -10.34 10.19
N ASP A 112 -4.57 -11.42 10.84
CA ASP A 112 -5.44 -12.54 11.18
C ASP A 112 -6.58 -12.05 12.08
N VAL A 113 -7.81 -12.18 11.59
CA VAL A 113 -9.01 -11.71 12.32
C VAL A 113 -9.21 -12.42 13.65
N HIS A 114 -8.73 -13.66 13.79
CA HIS A 114 -8.81 -14.42 15.04
C HIS A 114 -7.86 -13.90 16.12
N SER A 115 -6.86 -13.09 15.77
CA SER A 115 -5.98 -12.42 16.72
C SER A 115 -6.55 -11.10 17.26
N ILE A 116 -7.65 -10.62 16.69
CA ILE A 116 -8.29 -9.37 17.11
C ILE A 116 -9.15 -9.61 18.34
N LYS A 117 -8.88 -8.87 19.41
CA LYS A 117 -9.58 -9.01 20.68
C LYS A 117 -9.74 -7.68 21.43
N LEU A 118 -10.66 -7.65 22.40
CA LEU A 118 -10.75 -6.56 23.36
C LEU A 118 -9.51 -6.57 24.26
N CYS A 119 -9.03 -5.37 24.62
CA CYS A 119 -7.93 -5.24 25.55
C CYS A 119 -8.40 -5.54 26.99
N ASP A 120 -7.70 -6.42 27.67
CA ASP A 120 -7.77 -6.62 29.10
C ASP A 120 -6.88 -5.60 29.87
N ASN A 121 -6.91 -5.66 31.18
CA ASN A 121 -6.16 -4.74 32.04
C ASN A 121 -4.64 -4.91 31.90
N ASP A 122 -4.17 -6.15 31.74
CA ASP A 122 -2.74 -6.46 31.59
C ASP A 122 -2.21 -5.92 30.25
N MET A 123 -2.99 -6.05 29.19
CA MET A 123 -2.67 -5.41 27.90
C MET A 123 -2.61 -3.91 28.01
N LEU A 124 -3.61 -3.28 28.67
CA LEU A 124 -3.65 -1.85 28.84
C LEU A 124 -2.48 -1.33 29.69
N GLU A 125 -2.03 -2.10 30.69
CA GLU A 125 -0.84 -1.78 31.46
C GLU A 125 0.43 -1.87 30.61
N ARG A 126 0.59 -2.95 29.83
CA ARG A 126 1.72 -3.09 28.89
C ARG A 126 1.76 -1.93 27.89
N PHE A 127 0.61 -1.61 27.27
CA PHE A 127 0.51 -0.54 26.27
C PHE A 127 0.76 0.86 26.85
N SER A 128 0.38 1.11 28.10
CA SER A 128 0.63 2.39 28.76
C SER A 128 2.12 2.69 28.97
N LYS A 129 2.98 1.64 28.96
CA LYS A 129 4.44 1.79 29.05
C LYS A 129 5.08 2.17 27.72
N ILE A 130 4.33 2.09 26.60
CA ILE A 130 4.84 2.42 25.25
C ILE A 130 4.82 3.95 25.09
N ARG A 131 6.02 4.55 24.98
CA ARG A 131 6.21 6.01 24.91
C ARG A 131 5.41 6.70 23.79
N TYR A 132 5.16 6.02 22.70
CA TYR A 132 4.44 6.59 21.54
C TYR A 132 2.94 6.76 21.80
N ILE A 133 2.36 5.98 22.69
CA ILE A 133 0.90 5.89 22.90
C ILE A 133 0.44 6.02 24.37
N ASN A 134 1.33 6.30 25.30
CA ASN A 134 0.96 6.45 26.71
C ASN A 134 -0.15 7.50 26.90
N GLU A 135 0.03 8.69 26.33
CA GLU A 135 -0.98 9.77 26.38
C GLU A 135 -2.31 9.35 25.71
N TYR A 136 -2.22 8.62 24.59
CA TYR A 136 -3.41 8.08 23.92
C TYR A 136 -4.16 7.09 24.83
N ILE A 137 -3.46 6.17 25.46
CA ILE A 137 -4.06 5.18 26.38
C ILE A 137 -4.73 5.89 27.56
N ASP A 138 -4.06 6.86 28.20
CA ASP A 138 -4.61 7.61 29.34
C ASP A 138 -5.86 8.41 28.93
N LYS A 139 -5.80 9.08 27.80
CA LYS A 139 -6.97 9.78 27.23
C LYS A 139 -8.14 8.82 27.00
N LYS A 140 -7.87 7.66 26.38
CA LYS A 140 -8.91 6.66 26.10
C LYS A 140 -9.48 6.03 27.36
N LYS A 141 -8.67 5.73 28.36
CA LYS A 141 -9.16 5.25 29.67
C LYS A 141 -10.11 6.25 30.29
N ASN A 142 -9.77 7.55 30.25
CA ASN A 142 -10.63 8.59 30.80
C ASN A 142 -11.94 8.76 30.01
N GLU A 143 -11.89 8.73 28.68
CA GLU A 143 -13.09 8.75 27.84
C GLU A 143 -14.03 7.57 28.14
N LEU A 144 -13.47 6.36 28.30
CA LEU A 144 -14.25 5.15 28.58
C LEU A 144 -14.87 5.19 29.98
N ARG A 145 -14.12 5.63 31.01
CA ARG A 145 -14.66 5.79 32.35
C ARG A 145 -15.80 6.82 32.40
N ALA A 146 -15.64 7.95 31.69
CA ALA A 146 -16.72 8.94 31.59
C ALA A 146 -17.95 8.32 30.91
N TYR A 147 -17.78 7.61 29.82
CA TYR A 147 -18.87 6.93 29.12
C TYR A 147 -19.58 5.90 30.02
N HIS A 148 -18.85 5.03 30.71
CA HIS A 148 -19.45 4.02 31.59
C HIS A 148 -20.23 4.66 32.73
N ARG A 149 -19.70 5.75 33.33
CA ARG A 149 -20.39 6.49 34.36
C ARG A 149 -21.68 7.15 33.84
N ASP A 150 -21.61 7.82 32.69
CA ASP A 150 -22.74 8.61 32.15
C ASP A 150 -23.90 7.69 31.72
N TYR A 151 -23.61 6.46 31.34
CA TYR A 151 -24.60 5.45 30.97
C TYR A 151 -24.85 4.39 32.04
N SER A 152 -24.25 4.52 33.24
CA SER A 152 -24.39 3.57 34.36
C SER A 152 -24.06 2.13 33.98
N ILE A 153 -23.01 1.95 33.14
CA ILE A 153 -22.57 0.64 32.65
C ILE A 153 -21.55 0.06 33.63
N ASP A 154 -21.75 -1.22 34.00
CA ASP A 154 -20.77 -1.98 34.78
C ASP A 154 -19.56 -2.32 33.88
N GLU A 155 -18.37 -1.90 34.29
CA GLU A 155 -17.11 -2.17 33.56
C GLU A 155 -16.79 -3.67 33.48
N SER A 156 -17.35 -4.51 34.36
CA SER A 156 -17.18 -5.97 34.32
C SER A 156 -17.99 -6.64 33.22
N ASP A 157 -19.07 -6.00 32.75
CA ASP A 157 -19.92 -6.53 31.68
C ASP A 157 -19.25 -6.35 30.32
N LEU A 158 -18.74 -7.46 29.76
CA LEU A 158 -18.06 -7.46 28.46
C LEU A 158 -18.97 -7.10 27.29
N LEU A 159 -20.27 -7.36 27.40
CA LEU A 159 -21.22 -7.15 26.30
C LEU A 159 -21.68 -5.71 26.22
N ASN A 160 -21.87 -5.06 27.36
CA ASN A 160 -22.40 -3.69 27.44
C ASN A 160 -21.31 -2.64 27.63
N SER A 161 -20.10 -3.05 28.12
CA SER A 161 -19.00 -2.11 28.31
C SER A 161 -18.27 -1.81 27.01
N ARG A 162 -17.98 -0.54 26.80
CA ARG A 162 -17.13 -0.09 25.69
C ARG A 162 -15.65 -0.25 26.07
N ARG A 163 -14.86 -0.90 25.20
CA ARG A 163 -13.45 -1.20 25.48
C ARG A 163 -12.57 -0.89 24.28
N LEU A 164 -11.27 -0.75 24.53
CA LEU A 164 -10.26 -0.70 23.49
C LEU A 164 -10.07 -2.11 22.87
N THR A 165 -9.62 -2.13 21.62
CA THR A 165 -9.17 -3.36 20.93
C THR A 165 -7.67 -3.28 20.71
N ASN A 166 -7.02 -4.44 20.66
CA ASN A 166 -5.59 -4.53 20.35
C ASN A 166 -5.26 -3.92 18.99
N ILE A 167 -6.05 -4.20 17.96
CA ILE A 167 -5.84 -3.63 16.61
C ILE A 167 -6.07 -2.11 16.57
N GLY A 168 -7.05 -1.59 17.33
CA GLY A 168 -7.28 -0.15 17.43
C GLY A 168 -6.11 0.57 18.10
N THR A 169 -5.55 -0.05 19.14
CA THR A 169 -4.38 0.45 19.86
C THR A 169 -3.12 0.35 18.98
N PHE A 170 -2.93 -0.75 18.25
CA PHE A 170 -1.84 -0.91 17.30
C PHE A 170 -1.89 0.13 16.18
N ARG A 171 -3.08 0.42 15.64
CA ARG A 171 -3.26 1.48 14.65
C ARG A 171 -2.81 2.84 15.19
N ALA A 172 -3.20 3.19 16.41
CA ALA A 172 -2.78 4.44 17.06
C ALA A 172 -1.25 4.46 17.28
N TYR A 173 -0.65 3.33 17.66
CA TYR A 173 0.79 3.18 17.77
C TYR A 173 1.50 3.44 16.44
N LEU A 174 1.06 2.81 15.35
CA LEU A 174 1.65 3.00 14.03
C LEU A 174 1.54 4.46 13.56
N GLU A 175 0.41 5.10 13.78
CA GLU A 175 0.26 6.52 13.44
C GLU A 175 1.23 7.39 14.24
N ALA A 176 1.37 7.17 15.54
CA ALA A 176 2.31 7.90 16.38
C ALA A 176 3.78 7.63 16.02
N TYR A 177 4.12 6.39 15.65
CA TYR A 177 5.43 6.01 15.16
C TYR A 177 5.77 6.74 13.86
N LEU A 178 4.88 6.71 12.87
CA LEU A 178 5.09 7.37 11.58
C LEU A 178 5.17 8.90 11.72
N ARG A 179 4.42 9.51 12.64
CA ARG A 179 4.50 10.95 12.93
C ARG A 179 5.86 11.38 13.51
N LYS A 180 6.58 10.47 14.13
CA LYS A 180 7.92 10.74 14.70
C LYS A 180 9.06 10.20 13.84
N HIS A 181 8.74 9.56 12.71
CA HIS A 181 9.75 8.98 11.84
C HIS A 181 10.47 10.07 11.03
N PRO A 182 11.81 10.13 11.05
CA PRO A 182 12.58 11.23 10.44
C PRO A 182 12.43 11.31 8.91
N ASP A 183 12.22 10.16 8.25
CA ASP A 183 12.13 10.08 6.79
C ASP A 183 10.69 10.14 6.26
N ILE A 184 9.71 10.42 7.13
CA ILE A 184 8.31 10.61 6.72
C ILE A 184 7.96 12.08 6.72
N ASN A 185 7.44 12.56 5.59
CA ASN A 185 6.98 13.93 5.48
C ASN A 185 5.69 14.14 6.31
N GLN A 186 5.77 15.06 7.26
CA GLN A 186 4.69 15.34 8.22
C GLN A 186 3.66 16.35 7.69
N GLU A 187 3.96 17.07 6.60
CA GLU A 187 3.06 18.05 6.00
C GLU A 187 2.07 17.40 5.02
N LEU A 188 2.41 16.22 4.51
CA LEU A 188 1.55 15.46 3.62
C LEU A 188 0.65 14.49 4.40
N THR A 189 -0.39 13.98 3.73
CA THR A 189 -1.35 13.06 4.33
C THR A 189 -0.66 11.86 4.96
N LEU A 190 -0.91 11.65 6.25
CA LEU A 190 -0.46 10.50 7.01
C LEU A 190 -1.66 9.88 7.72
N MET A 191 -1.90 8.60 7.47
CA MET A 191 -2.95 7.83 8.15
C MET A 191 -2.61 6.35 8.18
N VAL A 192 -3.13 5.66 9.18
CA VAL A 192 -3.20 4.20 9.25
C VAL A 192 -4.67 3.82 9.30
N ARG A 193 -5.15 3.09 8.31
CA ARG A 193 -6.58 2.77 8.17
C ARG A 193 -6.83 1.28 7.94
N GLN A 194 -7.99 0.84 8.35
CA GLN A 194 -8.50 -0.48 8.03
C GLN A 194 -9.23 -0.42 6.69
N LEU A 195 -8.96 -1.37 5.82
CA LEU A 195 -9.74 -1.60 4.61
C LEU A 195 -10.77 -2.72 4.88
N PRO A 196 -11.76 -2.90 4.00
CA PRO A 196 -12.70 -4.01 4.12
C PRO A 196 -11.96 -5.35 4.24
N PRO A 197 -12.36 -6.23 5.18
CA PRO A 197 -11.76 -7.55 5.31
C PRO A 197 -12.00 -8.39 4.05
N ASN A 198 -11.08 -9.29 3.77
CA ASN A 198 -11.14 -10.24 2.66
C ASN A 198 -10.66 -11.63 3.12
N GLU A 199 -10.50 -12.55 2.19
CA GLU A 199 -10.01 -13.92 2.45
C GLU A 199 -8.60 -13.99 3.06
N LEU A 200 -7.83 -12.91 2.94
CA LEU A 200 -6.50 -12.78 3.55
C LEU A 200 -6.54 -12.10 4.93
N GLY A 201 -7.73 -11.90 5.51
CA GLY A 201 -7.89 -11.24 6.80
C GLY A 201 -8.24 -9.76 6.71
N LEU A 202 -7.88 -9.00 7.74
CA LEU A 202 -8.15 -7.57 7.84
C LEU A 202 -6.94 -6.76 7.37
N PRO A 203 -7.02 -6.05 6.20
CA PRO A 203 -5.93 -5.21 5.74
C PRO A 203 -5.80 -3.95 6.61
N LEU A 204 -4.63 -3.73 7.19
CA LEU A 204 -4.25 -2.50 7.86
C LEU A 204 -3.29 -1.74 6.94
N GLU A 205 -3.81 -0.69 6.28
CA GLU A 205 -3.06 0.09 5.30
C GLU A 205 -2.33 1.26 5.94
N ILE A 206 -1.04 1.33 5.69
CA ILE A 206 -0.20 2.50 5.96
C ILE A 206 -0.22 3.37 4.71
N TYR A 207 -0.65 4.63 4.90
CA TYR A 207 -0.67 5.64 3.87
C TYR A 207 0.08 6.87 4.35
N CYS A 208 1.27 7.09 3.81
CA CYS A 208 2.13 8.23 4.16
C CYS A 208 3.04 8.59 2.99
N PHE A 209 3.89 9.59 3.17
CA PHE A 209 4.85 10.03 2.15
C PHE A 209 6.25 10.04 2.74
N SER A 210 7.15 9.28 2.11
CA SER A 210 8.57 9.34 2.39
C SER A 210 9.14 10.68 1.91
N ALA A 211 9.95 11.35 2.75
CA ALA A 211 10.73 12.52 2.35
C ALA A 211 11.85 12.15 1.35
N GLN A 212 12.28 10.88 1.37
CA GLN A 212 13.24 10.35 0.40
C GLN A 212 12.52 9.94 -0.88
N LYS A 213 12.81 10.61 -2.00
CA LYS A 213 12.15 10.37 -3.29
C LYS A 213 12.98 9.50 -4.24
N GLU A 214 14.29 9.47 -4.07
CA GLU A 214 15.21 8.62 -4.81
C GLU A 214 14.86 7.16 -4.56
N TRP A 215 14.85 6.33 -5.61
CA TRP A 215 14.26 4.99 -5.56
C TRP A 215 14.88 4.10 -4.49
N VAL A 216 16.18 3.95 -4.49
CA VAL A 216 16.88 3.07 -3.55
C VAL A 216 16.65 3.49 -2.09
N ARG A 217 16.73 4.80 -1.83
CA ARG A 217 16.48 5.35 -0.49
C ARG A 217 15.03 5.19 -0.07
N TYR A 218 14.10 5.41 -0.98
CA TYR A 218 12.68 5.21 -0.75
C TYR A 218 12.35 3.76 -0.38
N GLU A 219 12.90 2.78 -1.13
CA GLU A 219 12.68 1.36 -0.84
C GLU A 219 13.28 0.96 0.52
N LYS A 220 14.45 1.53 0.88
CA LYS A 220 15.03 1.31 2.20
C LYS A 220 14.11 1.83 3.32
N VAL A 221 13.63 3.06 3.22
CA VAL A 221 12.69 3.63 4.21
C VAL A 221 11.43 2.78 4.31
N GLN A 222 10.90 2.34 3.17
CA GLN A 222 9.72 1.48 3.15
C GLN A 222 9.99 0.14 3.83
N ALA A 223 11.12 -0.51 3.54
CA ALA A 223 11.51 -1.77 4.15
C ALA A 223 11.69 -1.62 5.68
N ASP A 224 12.44 -0.63 6.13
CA ASP A 224 12.69 -0.37 7.55
C ASP A 224 11.38 -0.17 8.33
N ILE A 225 10.39 0.54 7.75
CA ILE A 225 9.07 0.72 8.35
C ILE A 225 8.33 -0.61 8.45
N PHE A 226 8.28 -1.40 7.38
CA PHE A 226 7.51 -2.64 7.38
C PHE A 226 8.16 -3.75 8.20
N ASP A 227 9.48 -3.81 8.29
CA ASP A 227 10.22 -4.68 9.21
C ASP A 227 9.83 -4.37 10.66
N HIS A 228 9.84 -3.08 11.04
CA HIS A 228 9.39 -2.66 12.35
C HIS A 228 7.91 -3.01 12.62
N VAL A 229 7.03 -2.71 11.67
CA VAL A 229 5.59 -3.00 11.80
C VAL A 229 5.33 -4.47 12.02
N MET A 230 5.99 -5.34 11.25
CA MET A 230 5.83 -6.80 11.38
C MET A 230 6.38 -7.32 12.71
N ALA A 231 7.53 -6.83 13.16
CA ALA A 231 8.13 -7.22 14.44
C ALA A 231 7.28 -6.79 15.66
N MET A 232 6.53 -5.71 15.53
CA MET A 232 5.70 -5.19 16.62
C MET A 232 4.36 -5.91 16.80
N LEU A 233 3.90 -6.71 15.83
CA LEU A 233 2.58 -7.36 15.90
C LEU A 233 2.39 -8.20 17.16
N ASP A 234 3.36 -9.03 17.51
CA ASP A 234 3.28 -9.92 18.66
C ASP A 234 3.16 -9.16 19.98
N LEU A 235 3.76 -7.96 20.09
CA LEU A 235 3.66 -7.13 21.29
C LEU A 235 2.24 -6.59 21.51
N PHE A 236 1.43 -6.54 20.46
CA PHE A 236 0.01 -6.18 20.50
C PHE A 236 -0.92 -7.39 20.45
N ASP A 237 -0.40 -8.61 20.66
CA ASP A 237 -1.13 -9.87 20.55
C ASP A 237 -1.85 -10.02 19.20
N LEU A 238 -1.24 -9.49 18.13
CA LEU A 238 -1.72 -9.58 16.76
C LEU A 238 -0.84 -10.55 15.96
N ARG A 239 -1.44 -11.18 14.96
CA ARG A 239 -0.72 -12.04 14.02
C ARG A 239 -0.96 -11.56 12.60
N ALA A 240 0.10 -11.59 11.78
CA ALA A 240 -0.05 -11.45 10.35
C ALA A 240 -0.76 -12.70 9.79
N TYR A 241 -1.69 -12.49 8.87
CA TYR A 241 -2.30 -13.60 8.15
C TYR A 241 -1.26 -14.25 7.25
N GLN A 242 -1.15 -15.56 7.37
CA GLN A 242 -0.39 -16.41 6.46
C GLN A 242 -1.30 -17.53 6.00
N ARG A 243 -1.26 -17.87 4.73
CA ARG A 243 -1.99 -19.01 4.22
C ARG A 243 -1.36 -20.27 4.82
N ASP A 244 -2.10 -20.98 5.65
CA ASP A 244 -1.63 -22.21 6.26
C ASP A 244 -1.24 -23.23 5.19
N GLY A 245 0.04 -23.58 5.15
CA GLY A 245 0.49 -24.72 4.38
C GLY A 245 -0.02 -26.02 5.02
N HIS A 246 -0.17 -27.08 4.23
CA HIS A 246 -0.72 -28.38 4.67
C HIS A 246 -0.04 -28.94 5.94
N LEU A 247 1.20 -28.53 6.23
CA LEU A 247 1.99 -28.95 7.40
C LEU A 247 1.51 -28.30 8.71
N SER A 248 0.97 -27.08 8.69
CA SER A 248 0.46 -26.42 9.91
C SER A 248 -0.86 -27.02 10.36
N LEU A 249 -1.70 -27.47 9.41
CA LEU A 249 -2.95 -28.18 9.70
C LEU A 249 -2.70 -29.54 10.37
N LEU A 250 -1.64 -30.23 9.99
CA LEU A 250 -1.23 -31.49 10.63
C LEU A 250 -0.69 -31.26 12.03
N ALA A 251 0.15 -30.26 12.26
CA ALA A 251 0.66 -29.91 13.58
C ALA A 251 -0.45 -29.46 14.54
N HIS A 252 -1.44 -28.72 14.07
CA HIS A 252 -2.62 -28.35 14.89
C HIS A 252 -3.52 -29.55 15.20
N ARG A 253 -3.65 -30.51 14.28
CA ARG A 253 -4.38 -31.76 14.52
C ARG A 253 -3.68 -32.65 15.57
N GLU A 254 -2.37 -32.75 15.51
CA GLU A 254 -1.59 -33.52 16.47
C GLU A 254 -1.64 -32.89 17.87
N GLN A 255 -1.51 -31.57 18.00
CA GLN A 255 -1.64 -30.87 19.29
C GLN A 255 -3.06 -30.94 19.85
N SER A 256 -4.08 -30.90 19.02
CA SER A 256 -5.47 -31.06 19.43
C SER A 256 -5.79 -32.53 19.84
N ALA A 257 -5.20 -33.49 19.16
CA ALA A 257 -5.33 -34.93 19.49
C ALA A 257 -4.62 -35.26 20.80
N TYR A 258 -3.45 -34.67 21.05
CA TYR A 258 -2.70 -34.85 22.31
C TYR A 258 -3.42 -34.21 23.50
N ARG A 259 -4.13 -33.09 23.31
CA ARG A 259 -4.91 -32.43 24.36
C ARG A 259 -6.22 -33.14 24.71
N ASN A 260 -6.73 -33.97 23.81
CA ASN A 260 -7.97 -34.73 23.96
C ASN A 260 -7.74 -36.22 24.23
N SER A 261 -6.50 -36.66 24.44
CA SER A 261 -6.22 -38.04 24.81
C SER A 261 -6.52 -38.27 26.31
N PRO A 262 -7.25 -39.33 26.66
CA PRO A 262 -7.69 -39.60 28.04
C PRO A 262 -6.57 -40.04 29.02
N GLU A 263 -5.31 -39.99 28.59
CA GLU A 263 -4.16 -40.44 29.41
C GLU A 263 -3.55 -39.36 30.34
N SER A 264 -4.13 -38.15 30.41
CA SER A 264 -3.60 -37.10 31.30
C SER A 264 -4.16 -37.16 32.74
N ASP A 265 -5.08 -38.07 33.03
CA ASP A 265 -5.72 -38.18 34.38
C ASP A 265 -5.16 -39.28 35.27
N ASN A 266 -4.09 -39.99 34.88
CA ASN A 266 -3.43 -41.00 35.73
C ASN A 266 -1.99 -40.62 36.04
N ALA A 267 -1.79 -39.61 36.88
CA ALA A 267 -0.56 -39.47 37.64
C ALA A 267 -0.75 -40.28 38.95
N PRO A 268 0.08 -41.29 39.26
CA PRO A 268 -0.03 -41.99 40.52
C PRO A 268 0.49 -41.09 41.66
N GLU A 269 -0.43 -40.68 42.53
CA GLU A 269 -0.13 -40.35 43.93
C GLU A 269 0.32 -41.62 44.59
N ASP A 270 1.62 -41.87 44.71
CA ASP A 270 2.19 -42.73 45.75
C ASP A 270 3.71 -42.79 45.64
N ALA A 271 4.40 -41.88 46.30
CA ALA A 271 5.79 -42.07 46.76
C ALA A 271 6.16 -41.03 47.85
N GLN A 272 5.36 -40.93 48.90
CA GLN A 272 5.86 -40.47 50.20
C GLN A 272 5.71 -41.64 51.15
N GLU A 273 6.78 -42.35 51.42
CA GLU A 273 7.13 -42.87 52.74
C GLU A 273 8.36 -43.77 52.68
N LYS A 274 9.26 -43.50 53.61
CA LYS A 274 10.36 -44.35 54.13
C LYS A 274 11.75 -44.15 53.59
N SER A 275 12.48 -43.30 54.27
CA SER A 275 13.81 -43.66 54.75
C SER A 275 14.16 -42.89 56.03
N GLU A 276 13.93 -43.52 57.14
CA GLU A 276 14.58 -43.20 58.41
C GLU A 276 16.03 -43.71 58.41
N PRO A 277 16.88 -43.16 59.30
CA PRO A 277 18.32 -43.22 59.19
C PRO A 277 18.87 -44.41 59.99
N ASN A 278 19.98 -44.95 59.55
CA ASN A 278 20.84 -45.71 60.47
C ASN A 278 22.35 -45.61 60.15
N ARG A 279 23.06 -44.99 61.16
CA ARG A 279 24.49 -45.07 61.51
C ARG A 279 25.47 -44.36 60.59
#